data_a7a0585989a9826ecf06972b951ec9ac
#
_entry.id   a7a0585989a9826ecf06972b951ec9ac
#
_cell.length_a   1.000
_cell.length_b   1.000
_cell.length_c   1.000
_cell.angle_alpha   90.00
_cell.angle_beta   90.00
_cell.angle_gamma   90.00
#
_symmetry.space_group_name_H-M   'P 1'
#
loop_
_entity.id
_entity.type
_entity.pdbx_description
1 polymer ?
#
loop_
_entity_poly.entity_id
_entity_poly.type
_entity_poly.pdbx_seq_one_letter_code
_entity_poly.pdbx_strand_id
1 'polypeptide(L)'
;MKKIIDQNNNIVDDMLSGYVKAHSDRVQFETTNKRIIVRNVKKNKSKVPLLIGNGSGHEPIAVGWVGEGLLDANVVGDIFAAPSGDQIFEGIKLFQSHPGIILLISNHSGDVMNGEMAIDLADDENINAKPLIMYDDIASAPKGKESERRGGAGTTFIYKILGAQSEKWEDINSLIKMGEKVRDNTRTLSVAISSGISPISGDKIFEIADDEIFIGMGVHGESGYGRQKID
;
A
#
# COMPACT_ATOMS: atom_id res chain seq x y z
N MET A 1 12.28 -19.11 13.13
CA MET A 1 11.65 -19.75 11.95
C MET A 1 12.66 -19.76 10.81
N LYS A 2 12.79 -20.88 10.05
CA LYS A 2 13.69 -20.97 8.89
C LYS A 2 13.10 -20.13 7.74
N LYS A 3 13.91 -19.27 7.12
CA LYS A 3 13.54 -18.46 5.94
C LYS A 3 14.48 -18.78 4.79
N ILE A 4 13.98 -18.69 3.56
CA ILE A 4 14.79 -18.82 2.34
C ILE A 4 15.09 -17.39 1.88
N ILE A 5 16.25 -16.88 2.26
CA ILE A 5 16.70 -15.50 1.99
C ILE A 5 18.12 -15.60 1.46
N ASP A 6 18.46 -14.83 0.43
CA ASP A 6 19.83 -14.69 -0.03
C ASP A 6 20.67 -13.92 1.00
N GLN A 7 21.96 -14.27 1.09
CA GLN A 7 22.91 -13.65 2.04
C GLN A 7 23.29 -12.22 1.69
N ASN A 8 22.90 -11.72 0.51
CA ASN A 8 23.34 -10.43 -0.04
C ASN A 8 22.47 -9.22 0.34
N ASN A 9 21.60 -9.33 1.35
CA ASN A 9 20.72 -8.25 1.84
C ASN A 9 19.76 -7.61 0.80
N ASN A 10 19.54 -8.26 -0.33
CA ASN A 10 18.65 -7.78 -1.41
C ASN A 10 17.25 -8.38 -1.33
N ILE A 11 16.74 -8.58 -0.12
CA ILE A 11 15.49 -9.33 0.14
C ILE A 11 14.32 -8.81 -0.71
N VAL A 12 14.15 -7.49 -0.79
CA VAL A 12 13.05 -6.87 -1.55
C VAL A 12 13.25 -7.05 -3.05
N ASP A 13 14.46 -6.82 -3.56
CA ASP A 13 14.75 -6.95 -5.00
C ASP A 13 14.60 -8.40 -5.48
N ASP A 14 15.02 -9.36 -4.66
CA ASP A 14 14.86 -10.80 -4.95
C ASP A 14 13.38 -11.20 -4.91
N MET A 15 12.64 -10.73 -3.91
CA MET A 15 11.18 -10.94 -3.81
C MET A 15 10.47 -10.38 -5.05
N LEU A 16 10.75 -9.13 -5.42
CA LEU A 16 10.14 -8.49 -6.59
C LEU A 16 10.52 -9.21 -7.88
N SER A 17 11.78 -9.64 -8.02
CA SER A 17 12.24 -10.42 -9.18
C SER A 17 11.50 -11.74 -9.28
N GLY A 18 11.32 -12.44 -8.17
CA GLY A 18 10.53 -13.67 -8.09
C GLY A 18 9.06 -13.44 -8.41
N TYR A 19 8.47 -12.39 -7.82
CA TYR A 19 7.07 -12.03 -8.03
C TYR A 19 6.77 -11.71 -9.51
N VAL A 20 7.57 -10.83 -10.13
CA VAL A 20 7.38 -10.46 -11.54
C VAL A 20 7.57 -11.65 -12.48
N LYS A 21 8.53 -12.55 -12.20
CA LYS A 21 8.69 -13.79 -12.99
C LYS A 21 7.47 -14.70 -12.86
N ALA A 22 6.95 -14.87 -11.65
CA ALA A 22 5.81 -15.75 -11.39
C ALA A 22 4.49 -15.20 -11.97
N HIS A 23 4.37 -13.87 -12.12
CA HIS A 23 3.18 -13.16 -12.58
C HIS A 23 3.43 -12.33 -13.84
N SER A 24 4.37 -12.77 -14.69
CA SER A 24 4.76 -12.08 -15.92
C SER A 24 3.63 -11.92 -16.95
N ASP A 25 2.53 -12.64 -16.76
CA ASP A 25 1.28 -12.47 -17.50
C ASP A 25 0.49 -11.22 -17.11
N ARG A 26 0.71 -10.66 -15.92
CA ARG A 26 -0.07 -9.52 -15.35
C ARG A 26 0.74 -8.29 -15.10
N VAL A 27 1.98 -8.45 -14.63
CA VAL A 27 2.83 -7.36 -14.16
C VAL A 27 4.23 -7.42 -14.75
N GLN A 28 4.88 -6.27 -14.78
CA GLN A 28 6.26 -6.11 -15.17
C GLN A 28 6.94 -5.03 -14.32
N PHE A 29 8.27 -5.00 -14.36
CA PHE A 29 9.01 -3.85 -13.87
C PHE A 29 8.81 -2.64 -14.78
N GLU A 30 8.85 -1.46 -14.18
CA GLU A 30 9.14 -0.26 -14.95
C GLU A 30 10.56 -0.39 -15.54
N THR A 31 10.79 0.20 -16.72
CA THR A 31 12.01 -0.03 -17.51
C THR A 31 13.28 0.52 -16.87
N THR A 32 13.17 1.61 -16.11
CA THR A 32 14.30 2.34 -15.52
C THR A 32 14.43 2.08 -14.01
N ASN A 33 13.34 1.69 -13.33
CA ASN A 33 13.31 1.50 -11.89
C ASN A 33 12.62 0.18 -11.50
N LYS A 34 13.40 -0.82 -11.07
CA LYS A 34 12.90 -2.14 -10.64
C LYS A 34 12.14 -2.11 -9.31
N ARG A 35 12.09 -0.98 -8.62
CA ARG A 35 11.23 -0.79 -7.44
C ARG A 35 9.84 -0.29 -7.81
N ILE A 36 9.55 -0.08 -9.10
CA ILE A 36 8.22 0.26 -9.60
C ILE A 36 7.68 -0.92 -10.40
N ILE A 37 6.59 -1.50 -9.89
CA ILE A 37 5.85 -2.58 -10.53
C ILE A 37 4.63 -1.97 -11.22
N VAL A 38 4.46 -2.25 -12.50
CA VAL A 38 3.34 -1.78 -13.32
C VAL A 38 2.57 -2.94 -13.92
N ARG A 39 1.30 -2.74 -14.22
CA ARG A 39 0.51 -3.74 -14.94
C ARG A 39 0.97 -3.87 -16.39
N ASN A 40 0.91 -5.07 -16.96
CA ASN A 40 1.30 -5.33 -18.36
C ASN A 40 0.36 -4.67 -19.37
N VAL A 41 -0.94 -4.78 -19.14
CA VAL A 41 -1.95 -4.15 -20.00
C VAL A 41 -1.99 -2.66 -19.68
N LYS A 42 -1.45 -1.84 -20.58
CA LYS A 42 -1.41 -0.38 -20.38
C LYS A 42 -2.83 0.18 -20.26
N LYS A 43 -3.02 1.05 -19.28
CA LYS A 43 -4.28 1.77 -19.10
C LYS A 43 -4.54 2.70 -20.29
N ASN A 44 -5.79 2.79 -20.71
CA ASN A 44 -6.20 3.78 -21.71
C ASN A 44 -5.90 5.19 -21.19
N LYS A 45 -5.24 6.00 -22.03
CA LYS A 45 -4.76 7.35 -21.67
C LYS A 45 -5.87 8.33 -21.27
N SER A 46 -7.12 8.05 -21.59
CA SER A 46 -8.26 8.90 -21.19
C SER A 46 -8.81 8.54 -19.81
N LYS A 47 -8.27 7.51 -19.13
CA LYS A 47 -8.70 7.06 -17.81
C LYS A 47 -7.73 7.51 -16.73
N VAL A 48 -8.19 7.51 -15.48
CA VAL A 48 -7.42 7.90 -14.30
C VAL A 48 -6.70 6.69 -13.71
N PRO A 49 -5.37 6.62 -13.74
CA PRO A 49 -4.62 5.54 -13.08
C PRO A 49 -4.60 5.69 -11.57
N LEU A 50 -4.45 4.53 -10.91
CA LEU A 50 -4.29 4.39 -9.46
C LEU A 50 -2.87 3.93 -9.15
N LEU A 51 -2.18 4.70 -8.33
CA LEU A 51 -0.81 4.45 -7.89
C LEU A 51 -0.77 4.35 -6.36
N ILE A 52 0.10 3.53 -5.83
CA ILE A 52 0.46 3.52 -4.40
C ILE A 52 1.97 3.45 -4.23
N GLY A 53 2.49 4.14 -3.20
CA GLY A 53 3.82 3.92 -2.65
C GLY A 53 3.68 3.31 -1.26
N ASN A 54 4.30 2.16 -1.00
CA ASN A 54 4.26 1.53 0.31
C ASN A 54 5.50 0.66 0.57
N GLY A 55 5.79 0.40 1.83
CA GLY A 55 6.85 -0.51 2.24
C GLY A 55 6.57 -1.97 1.89
N SER A 56 7.61 -2.79 1.95
CA SER A 56 7.55 -4.26 1.82
C SER A 56 7.45 -4.93 3.18
N GLY A 57 7.24 -6.24 3.20
CA GLY A 57 7.25 -7.09 4.40
C GLY A 57 5.86 -7.52 4.85
N HIS A 58 4.81 -7.03 4.20
CA HIS A 58 3.42 -7.37 4.47
C HIS A 58 2.65 -7.76 3.20
N GLU A 59 3.37 -8.37 2.25
CA GLU A 59 2.77 -8.90 1.02
C GLU A 59 1.56 -9.81 1.32
N PRO A 60 0.55 -9.77 0.45
CA PRO A 60 0.50 -9.24 -0.92
C PRO A 60 0.15 -7.74 -1.04
N ILE A 61 0.06 -6.96 0.03
CA ILE A 61 -0.17 -5.51 -0.04
C ILE A 61 1.18 -4.80 -0.33
N ALA A 62 1.33 -3.96 -1.44
CA ALA A 62 0.28 -3.76 -2.43
C ALA A 62 0.65 -4.41 -3.78
N VAL A 63 1.85 -4.98 -3.89
CA VAL A 63 2.36 -5.56 -5.16
C VAL A 63 1.42 -6.61 -5.74
N GLY A 64 0.79 -7.42 -4.91
CA GLY A 64 -0.21 -8.42 -5.31
C GLY A 64 -1.53 -7.86 -5.83
N TRP A 65 -1.72 -6.55 -5.76
CA TRP A 65 -2.92 -5.85 -6.20
C TRP A 65 -2.68 -5.00 -7.46
N VAL A 66 -1.53 -5.12 -8.11
CA VAL A 66 -1.27 -4.49 -9.40
C VAL A 66 -1.85 -5.34 -10.52
N GLY A 67 -2.70 -4.73 -11.36
CA GLY A 67 -3.35 -5.43 -12.47
C GLY A 67 -4.55 -4.68 -13.04
N GLU A 68 -5.16 -5.23 -14.07
CA GLU A 68 -6.35 -4.65 -14.69
C GLU A 68 -7.54 -4.64 -13.73
N GLY A 69 -8.21 -3.49 -13.62
CA GLY A 69 -9.32 -3.29 -12.66
C GLY A 69 -8.88 -3.25 -11.19
N LEU A 70 -7.60 -3.04 -10.94
CA LEU A 70 -6.95 -2.90 -9.63
C LEU A 70 -6.00 -1.69 -9.66
N LEU A 71 -4.84 -1.78 -9.03
CA LEU A 71 -3.79 -0.76 -9.11
C LEU A 71 -3.09 -0.79 -10.49
N ASP A 72 -2.74 0.38 -11.00
CA ASP A 72 -1.96 0.50 -12.24
C ASP A 72 -0.45 0.39 -11.98
N ALA A 73 -0.01 0.85 -10.80
CA ALA A 73 1.37 0.72 -10.36
C ALA A 73 1.51 0.68 -8.83
N ASN A 74 2.62 0.10 -8.36
CA ASN A 74 3.09 0.18 -6.99
C ASN A 74 4.57 0.56 -6.97
N VAL A 75 4.90 1.63 -6.24
CA VAL A 75 6.28 2.02 -5.89
C VAL A 75 6.63 1.34 -4.57
N VAL A 76 7.64 0.47 -4.59
CA VAL A 76 7.91 -0.47 -3.51
C VAL A 76 9.10 0.00 -2.67
N GLY A 77 8.85 0.27 -1.39
CA GLY A 77 9.87 0.62 -0.40
C GLY A 77 10.62 -0.57 0.17
N ASP A 78 11.45 -0.32 1.16
CA ASP A 78 12.17 -1.37 1.88
C ASP A 78 11.27 -2.05 2.93
N ILE A 79 11.80 -3.08 3.61
CA ILE A 79 11.05 -3.82 4.63
C ILE A 79 10.57 -2.85 5.72
N PHE A 80 9.24 -2.73 5.85
CA PHE A 80 8.53 -1.86 6.80
C PHE A 80 8.87 -0.36 6.67
N ALA A 81 9.34 0.08 5.51
CA ALA A 81 9.68 1.46 5.23
C ALA A 81 9.06 1.93 3.91
N ALA A 82 8.36 3.06 3.95
CA ALA A 82 7.80 3.70 2.76
C ALA A 82 8.91 4.08 1.76
N PRO A 83 8.65 4.04 0.44
CA PRO A 83 9.55 4.62 -0.55
C PRO A 83 9.64 6.15 -0.35
N SER A 84 10.73 6.77 -0.77
CA SER A 84 10.87 8.23 -0.69
C SER A 84 9.86 8.97 -1.58
N GLY A 85 9.59 10.24 -1.26
CA GLY A 85 8.73 11.10 -2.08
C GLY A 85 9.19 11.19 -3.52
N ASP A 86 10.50 11.30 -3.76
CA ASP A 86 11.09 11.29 -5.11
C ASP A 86 10.78 10.00 -5.88
N GLN A 87 10.87 8.84 -5.22
CA GLN A 87 10.56 7.55 -5.84
C GLN A 87 9.06 7.43 -6.18
N ILE A 88 8.19 7.91 -5.30
CA ILE A 88 6.74 7.94 -5.56
C ILE A 88 6.46 8.89 -6.72
N PHE A 89 7.12 10.04 -6.75
CA PHE A 89 6.99 11.01 -7.84
C PHE A 89 7.45 10.45 -9.19
N GLU A 90 8.54 9.65 -9.24
CA GLU A 90 8.90 8.90 -10.46
C GLU A 90 7.74 8.02 -10.94
N GLY A 91 7.05 7.34 -10.01
CA GLY A 91 5.84 6.56 -10.33
C GLY A 91 4.71 7.42 -10.89
N ILE A 92 4.47 8.62 -10.33
CA ILE A 92 3.46 9.58 -10.82
C ILE A 92 3.78 10.00 -12.26
N LYS A 93 5.04 10.32 -12.55
CA LYS A 93 5.47 10.76 -13.90
C LYS A 93 5.18 9.75 -15.01
N LEU A 94 5.10 8.45 -14.72
CA LEU A 94 4.72 7.43 -15.71
C LEU A 94 3.34 7.69 -16.31
N PHE A 95 2.48 8.38 -15.57
CA PHE A 95 1.09 8.61 -15.93
C PHE A 95 0.76 10.08 -16.20
N GLN A 96 1.75 10.96 -16.35
CA GLN A 96 1.56 12.40 -16.53
C GLN A 96 0.72 12.78 -17.77
N SER A 97 0.61 11.89 -18.76
CA SER A 97 -0.22 12.09 -19.95
C SER A 97 -1.70 11.71 -19.77
N HIS A 98 -2.09 11.24 -18.57
CA HIS A 98 -3.47 10.93 -18.23
C HIS A 98 -4.21 12.16 -17.70
N PRO A 99 -5.56 12.19 -17.68
CA PRO A 99 -6.35 13.35 -17.26
C PRO A 99 -6.21 13.67 -15.76
N GLY A 100 -5.66 12.75 -15.00
CA GLY A 100 -5.35 12.85 -13.58
C GLY A 100 -4.86 11.53 -13.06
N ILE A 101 -4.27 11.52 -11.87
CA ILE A 101 -3.69 10.36 -11.19
C ILE A 101 -4.20 10.35 -9.75
N ILE A 102 -4.59 9.20 -9.23
CA ILE A 102 -4.91 9.06 -7.81
C ILE A 102 -3.74 8.35 -7.12
N LEU A 103 -3.08 9.05 -6.19
CA LEU A 103 -2.10 8.47 -5.28
C LEU A 103 -2.83 7.96 -4.04
N LEU A 104 -2.90 6.66 -3.88
CA LEU A 104 -3.42 6.02 -2.68
C LEU A 104 -2.32 6.04 -1.61
N ILE A 105 -2.66 6.49 -0.40
CA ILE A 105 -1.72 6.61 0.71
C ILE A 105 -2.29 5.85 1.91
N SER A 106 -1.58 4.84 2.39
CA SER A 106 -1.92 4.19 3.66
C SER A 106 -1.61 5.15 4.80
N ASN A 107 -2.52 5.31 5.76
CA ASN A 107 -2.35 6.28 6.85
C ASN A 107 -1.34 5.79 7.90
N HIS A 108 -0.07 5.71 7.50
CA HIS A 108 1.10 5.55 8.36
C HIS A 108 2.02 6.73 8.13
N SER A 109 2.71 7.19 9.15
CA SER A 109 3.45 8.47 9.13
C SER A 109 4.44 8.59 7.95
N GLY A 110 5.18 7.51 7.66
CA GLY A 110 6.14 7.50 6.55
C GLY A 110 5.46 7.57 5.18
N ASP A 111 4.35 6.83 5.00
CA ASP A 111 3.59 6.83 3.75
C ASP A 111 2.93 8.18 3.51
N VAL A 112 2.37 8.79 4.56
CA VAL A 112 1.72 10.12 4.47
C VAL A 112 2.77 11.19 4.11
N MET A 113 3.87 11.28 4.86
CA MET A 113 4.90 12.28 4.63
C MET A 113 5.51 12.19 3.22
N ASN A 114 5.86 10.98 2.78
CA ASN A 114 6.45 10.78 1.45
C ASN A 114 5.41 10.92 0.33
N GLY A 115 4.16 10.53 0.58
CA GLY A 115 3.06 10.71 -0.36
C GLY A 115 2.72 12.18 -0.58
N GLU A 116 2.64 12.99 0.49
CA GLU A 116 2.43 14.44 0.41
C GLU A 116 3.58 15.11 -0.35
N MET A 117 4.85 14.77 -0.04
CA MET A 117 6.00 15.26 -0.78
C MET A 117 5.91 14.95 -2.28
N ALA A 118 5.46 13.74 -2.64
CA ALA A 118 5.31 13.37 -4.05
C ALA A 118 4.19 14.16 -4.76
N ILE A 119 3.12 14.50 -4.03
CA ILE A 119 2.04 15.37 -4.54
C ILE A 119 2.56 16.79 -4.76
N ASP A 120 3.31 17.35 -3.81
CA ASP A 120 3.92 18.69 -3.95
C ASP A 120 4.84 18.76 -5.18
N LEU A 121 5.68 17.72 -5.38
CA LEU A 121 6.53 17.62 -6.57
C LEU A 121 5.72 17.50 -7.86
N ALA A 122 4.57 16.82 -7.84
CA ALA A 122 3.67 16.73 -8.99
C ALA A 122 3.03 18.08 -9.31
N ASP A 123 2.60 18.82 -8.29
CA ASP A 123 2.04 20.17 -8.44
C ASP A 123 3.07 21.15 -9.01
N ASP A 124 4.32 21.09 -8.58
CA ASP A 124 5.43 21.90 -9.11
C ASP A 124 5.67 21.66 -10.62
N GLU A 125 5.46 20.42 -11.08
CA GLU A 125 5.56 20.06 -12.51
C GLU A 125 4.21 20.16 -13.27
N ASN A 126 3.14 20.69 -12.65
CA ASN A 126 1.80 20.79 -13.21
C ASN A 126 1.19 19.44 -13.62
N ILE A 127 1.51 18.38 -12.89
CA ILE A 127 0.91 17.05 -13.07
C ILE A 127 -0.31 16.95 -12.15
N ASN A 128 -1.50 16.70 -12.72
CA ASN A 128 -2.74 16.55 -11.96
C ASN A 128 -2.76 15.25 -11.18
N ALA A 129 -2.14 15.22 -10.00
CA ALA A 129 -2.17 14.09 -9.08
C ALA A 129 -2.96 14.46 -7.81
N LYS A 130 -3.80 13.55 -7.31
CA LYS A 130 -4.60 13.76 -6.09
C LYS A 130 -4.38 12.64 -5.09
N PRO A 131 -4.13 12.98 -3.81
CA PRO A 131 -4.01 11.97 -2.77
C PRO A 131 -5.39 11.45 -2.34
N LEU A 132 -5.44 10.16 -1.97
CA LEU A 132 -6.53 9.56 -1.21
C LEU A 132 -5.92 8.78 -0.04
N ILE A 133 -6.01 9.36 1.15
CA ILE A 133 -5.52 8.73 2.38
C ILE A 133 -6.52 7.68 2.84
N MET A 134 -6.03 6.47 3.12
CA MET A 134 -6.81 5.30 3.52
C MET A 134 -6.63 5.05 5.02
N TYR A 135 -7.75 4.96 5.75
CA TYR A 135 -7.78 4.76 7.21
C TYR A 135 -9.00 3.92 7.62
N ASP A 136 -8.78 2.70 8.08
CA ASP A 136 -9.83 1.72 8.37
C ASP A 136 -9.64 0.95 9.68
N ASP A 137 -8.44 1.03 10.31
CA ASP A 137 -8.12 0.29 11.54
C ASP A 137 -8.80 0.91 12.77
N ILE A 138 -9.88 0.26 13.22
CA ILE A 138 -10.68 0.77 14.34
C ILE A 138 -9.98 0.69 15.70
N ALA A 139 -8.94 -0.12 15.82
CA ALA A 139 -8.19 -0.27 17.07
C ALA A 139 -7.16 0.84 17.29
N SER A 140 -6.83 1.62 16.26
CA SER A 140 -5.81 2.66 16.34
C SER A 140 -6.36 4.04 16.73
N ALA A 141 -7.65 4.32 16.45
CA ALA A 141 -8.32 5.54 16.94
C ALA A 141 -9.83 5.33 17.06
N PRO A 142 -10.49 6.00 18.05
CA PRO A 142 -11.89 5.81 18.37
C PRO A 142 -12.82 6.41 17.30
N LYS A 143 -14.12 6.12 17.45
CA LYS A 143 -15.17 6.78 16.68
C LYS A 143 -15.14 8.30 16.91
N GLY A 144 -15.26 9.07 15.86
CA GLY A 144 -15.15 10.55 15.85
C GLY A 144 -13.74 11.05 15.56
N LYS A 145 -12.75 10.14 15.46
CA LYS A 145 -11.36 10.42 15.11
C LYS A 145 -10.89 9.48 13.99
N GLU A 146 -11.76 9.24 13.01
CA GLU A 146 -11.53 8.28 11.95
C GLU A 146 -10.27 8.59 11.13
N SER A 147 -10.00 9.87 10.88
CA SER A 147 -8.80 10.30 10.14
C SER A 147 -7.47 10.04 10.85
N GLU A 148 -7.52 9.74 12.16
CA GLU A 148 -6.33 9.35 12.93
C GLU A 148 -6.07 7.83 12.86
N ARG A 149 -6.99 7.04 12.25
CA ARG A 149 -6.83 5.59 12.13
C ARG A 149 -5.73 5.23 11.14
N ARG A 150 -5.02 4.15 11.43
CA ARG A 150 -4.07 3.56 10.47
C ARG A 150 -4.81 2.97 9.27
N GLY A 151 -4.13 2.90 8.11
CA GLY A 151 -4.55 2.07 7.00
C GLY A 151 -4.35 0.59 7.34
N GLY A 152 -5.34 -0.23 7.06
CA GLY A 152 -5.31 -1.67 7.31
C GLY A 152 -5.71 -2.49 6.07
N ALA A 153 -6.11 -3.74 6.29
CA ALA A 153 -6.47 -4.66 5.21
C ALA A 153 -7.69 -4.21 4.38
N GLY A 154 -8.53 -3.32 4.92
CA GLY A 154 -9.69 -2.75 4.22
C GLY A 154 -9.32 -1.89 3.01
N THR A 155 -8.07 -1.43 2.92
CA THR A 155 -7.56 -0.70 1.74
C THR A 155 -7.70 -1.52 0.44
N THR A 156 -7.71 -2.84 0.52
CA THR A 156 -7.89 -3.73 -0.63
C THR A 156 -9.27 -3.58 -1.31
N PHE A 157 -10.31 -3.20 -0.56
CA PHE A 157 -11.62 -2.85 -1.14
C PHE A 157 -11.53 -1.59 -2.00
N ILE A 158 -10.71 -0.60 -1.57
CA ILE A 158 -10.47 0.62 -2.34
C ILE A 158 -9.75 0.26 -3.64
N TYR A 159 -8.68 -0.55 -3.60
CA TYR A 159 -7.97 -0.98 -4.81
C TYR A 159 -8.92 -1.65 -5.82
N LYS A 160 -9.79 -2.53 -5.33
CA LYS A 160 -10.72 -3.26 -6.19
C LYS A 160 -11.83 -2.38 -6.75
N ILE A 161 -12.46 -1.57 -5.91
CA ILE A 161 -13.64 -0.78 -6.32
C ILE A 161 -13.19 0.38 -7.22
N LEU A 162 -12.17 1.15 -6.82
CA LEU A 162 -11.67 2.25 -7.64
C LEU A 162 -11.00 1.74 -8.91
N GLY A 163 -10.22 0.65 -8.83
CA GLY A 163 -9.59 0.06 -9.99
C GLY A 163 -10.60 -0.34 -11.06
N ALA A 164 -11.67 -1.05 -10.65
CA ALA A 164 -12.76 -1.41 -11.55
C ALA A 164 -13.53 -0.18 -12.07
N GLN A 165 -13.75 0.83 -11.23
CA GLN A 165 -14.47 2.04 -11.64
C GLN A 165 -13.65 2.90 -12.59
N SER A 166 -12.34 3.04 -12.35
CA SER A 166 -11.46 3.80 -13.24
C SER A 166 -11.33 3.19 -14.64
N GLU A 167 -11.64 1.90 -14.81
CA GLU A 167 -11.75 1.28 -16.13
C GLU A 167 -13.02 1.71 -16.90
N LYS A 168 -13.97 2.39 -16.26
CA LYS A 168 -15.25 2.83 -16.82
C LYS A 168 -15.32 4.31 -17.20
N TRP A 169 -14.16 5.00 -17.31
CA TRP A 169 -14.10 6.40 -17.75
C TRP A 169 -14.63 7.44 -16.74
N GLU A 170 -14.55 7.15 -15.46
CA GLU A 170 -14.91 8.12 -14.44
C GLU A 170 -13.88 9.26 -14.36
N ASP A 171 -14.35 10.48 -14.10
CA ASP A 171 -13.45 11.59 -13.81
C ASP A 171 -12.80 11.45 -12.41
N ILE A 172 -11.68 12.14 -12.21
CA ILE A 172 -10.88 12.01 -10.98
C ILE A 172 -11.68 12.41 -9.72
N ASN A 173 -12.57 13.41 -9.81
CA ASN A 173 -13.32 13.87 -8.63
C ASN A 173 -14.40 12.85 -8.24
N SER A 174 -15.06 12.24 -9.23
CA SER A 174 -16.01 11.15 -9.00
C SER A 174 -15.34 9.93 -8.38
N LEU A 175 -14.12 9.59 -8.86
CA LEU A 175 -13.33 8.50 -8.30
C LEU A 175 -12.88 8.77 -6.86
N ILE A 176 -12.41 9.99 -6.55
CA ILE A 176 -12.05 10.38 -5.19
C ILE A 176 -13.27 10.25 -4.26
N LYS A 177 -14.43 10.79 -4.65
CA LYS A 177 -15.67 10.67 -3.86
C LYS A 177 -16.08 9.21 -3.63
N MET A 178 -15.90 8.35 -4.64
CA MET A 178 -16.15 6.92 -4.50
C MET A 178 -15.16 6.28 -3.51
N GLY A 179 -13.88 6.62 -3.61
CA GLY A 179 -12.85 6.14 -2.69
C GLY A 179 -13.10 6.56 -1.25
N GLU A 180 -13.46 7.81 -1.02
CA GLU A 180 -13.87 8.33 0.28
C GLU A 180 -15.09 7.58 0.83
N LYS A 181 -16.10 7.34 -0.01
CA LYS A 181 -17.27 6.56 0.39
C LYS A 181 -16.89 5.12 0.80
N VAL A 182 -16.00 4.45 0.07
CA VAL A 182 -15.52 3.10 0.43
C VAL A 182 -14.76 3.15 1.73
N ARG A 183 -13.79 4.07 1.87
CA ARG A 183 -12.98 4.29 3.07
C ARG A 183 -13.85 4.51 4.31
N ASP A 184 -14.79 5.44 4.22
CA ASP A 184 -15.62 5.86 5.34
C ASP A 184 -16.61 4.76 5.80
N ASN A 185 -16.86 3.75 4.95
CA ASN A 185 -17.69 2.59 5.25
C ASN A 185 -16.91 1.29 5.48
N THR A 186 -15.58 1.33 5.45
CA THR A 186 -14.73 0.17 5.71
C THR A 186 -14.15 0.22 7.12
N ARG A 187 -14.10 -0.94 7.79
CA ARG A 187 -13.52 -1.10 9.13
C ARG A 187 -12.70 -2.38 9.15
N THR A 188 -11.51 -2.28 9.74
CA THR A 188 -10.62 -3.42 9.96
C THR A 188 -10.32 -3.56 11.45
N LEU A 189 -10.25 -4.78 11.91
CA LEU A 189 -9.74 -5.16 13.22
C LEU A 189 -8.80 -6.35 13.06
N SER A 190 -7.55 -6.16 13.46
CA SER A 190 -6.55 -7.24 13.46
C SER A 190 -6.56 -8.00 14.77
N VAL A 191 -6.19 -9.28 14.72
CA VAL A 191 -5.89 -10.09 15.90
C VAL A 191 -4.58 -10.83 15.64
N ALA A 192 -3.59 -10.63 16.51
CA ALA A 192 -2.33 -11.35 16.45
C ALA A 192 -2.33 -12.50 17.48
N ILE A 193 -2.05 -13.71 17.00
CA ILE A 193 -1.97 -14.94 17.81
C ILE A 193 -0.53 -15.38 18.08
N SER A 194 0.42 -14.82 17.34
CA SER A 194 1.86 -15.04 17.50
C SER A 194 2.65 -13.89 16.94
N SER A 195 3.89 -13.74 17.36
CA SER A 195 4.77 -12.70 16.81
C SER A 195 5.20 -13.01 15.39
N GLY A 196 5.23 -11.95 14.55
CA GLY A 196 6.04 -11.97 13.33
C GLY A 196 7.53 -12.00 13.66
N ILE A 197 8.35 -12.43 12.68
CA ILE A 197 9.81 -12.43 12.80
C ILE A 197 10.36 -11.55 11.68
N SER A 198 11.13 -10.52 12.07
CA SER A 198 11.80 -9.65 11.11
C SER A 198 12.68 -10.47 10.16
N PRO A 199 12.55 -10.31 8.84
CA PRO A 199 13.45 -10.97 7.90
C PRO A 199 14.88 -10.39 7.91
N ILE A 200 15.04 -9.17 8.45
CA ILE A 200 16.33 -8.46 8.50
C ILE A 200 17.10 -8.88 9.75
N SER A 201 16.52 -8.67 10.95
CA SER A 201 17.22 -8.95 12.21
C SER A 201 17.04 -10.38 12.71
N GLY A 202 15.99 -11.09 12.27
CA GLY A 202 15.66 -12.41 12.80
C GLY A 202 14.93 -12.38 14.14
N ASP A 203 14.70 -11.19 14.71
CA ASP A 203 14.04 -11.02 15.99
C ASP A 203 12.53 -11.03 15.85
N LYS A 204 11.85 -11.32 16.97
CA LYS A 204 10.41 -11.16 17.09
C LYS A 204 10.04 -9.67 17.01
N ILE A 205 8.95 -9.35 16.32
CA ILE A 205 8.42 -7.99 16.22
C ILE A 205 7.82 -7.54 17.56
N PHE A 206 7.22 -8.47 18.30
CA PHE A 206 6.66 -8.24 19.64
C PHE A 206 6.66 -9.55 20.45
N GLU A 207 6.50 -9.46 21.75
CA GLU A 207 6.33 -10.63 22.63
C GLU A 207 4.86 -10.87 22.95
N ILE A 208 4.44 -12.13 22.94
CA ILE A 208 3.09 -12.58 23.33
C ILE A 208 3.21 -13.97 23.95
N ALA A 209 2.44 -14.25 25.00
CA ALA A 209 2.42 -15.56 25.65
C ALA A 209 1.55 -16.55 24.84
N ASP A 210 1.77 -17.86 25.06
CA ASP A 210 1.06 -18.91 24.33
C ASP A 210 -0.46 -18.94 24.62
N ASP A 211 -0.87 -18.41 25.80
CA ASP A 211 -2.26 -18.29 26.23
C ASP A 211 -2.85 -16.87 25.98
N GLU A 212 -2.22 -16.07 25.12
CA GLU A 212 -2.64 -14.70 24.82
C GLU A 212 -2.90 -14.47 23.33
N ILE A 213 -3.81 -13.54 23.07
CA ILE A 213 -3.99 -12.88 21.78
C ILE A 213 -3.80 -11.36 21.95
N PHE A 214 -3.37 -10.68 20.90
CA PHE A 214 -3.31 -9.21 20.87
C PHE A 214 -4.36 -8.67 19.89
N ILE A 215 -5.33 -7.90 20.40
CA ILE A 215 -6.40 -7.32 19.60
C ILE A 215 -5.99 -5.93 19.12
N GLY A 216 -6.07 -5.73 17.79
CA GLY A 216 -5.78 -4.46 17.15
C GLY A 216 -4.28 -4.16 16.98
N MET A 217 -3.41 -5.19 17.01
CA MET A 217 -1.99 -5.02 16.68
C MET A 217 -1.83 -4.48 15.27
N GLY A 218 -1.06 -3.41 15.10
CA GLY A 218 -0.68 -2.89 13.80
C GLY A 218 0.34 -3.78 13.08
N VAL A 219 0.48 -3.61 11.77
CA VAL A 219 1.31 -4.48 10.91
C VAL A 219 2.81 -4.41 11.25
N HIS A 220 3.26 -3.35 11.90
CA HIS A 220 4.64 -3.20 12.37
C HIS A 220 4.79 -3.40 13.88
N GLY A 221 3.76 -3.93 14.55
CA GLY A 221 3.75 -4.13 16.01
C GLY A 221 3.21 -2.92 16.79
N GLU A 222 2.57 -1.96 16.13
CA GLU A 222 1.99 -0.80 16.80
C GLU A 222 0.83 -1.21 17.72
N SER A 223 0.64 -0.47 18.80
CA SER A 223 -0.38 -0.74 19.81
C SER A 223 -1.81 -0.64 19.27
N GLY A 224 -2.71 -1.42 19.86
CA GLY A 224 -4.15 -1.40 19.61
C GLY A 224 -4.91 -1.49 20.93
N TYR A 225 -5.96 -2.31 20.99
CA TYR A 225 -6.75 -2.50 22.21
C TYR A 225 -6.01 -3.26 23.33
N GLY A 226 -5.02 -4.07 22.98
CA GLY A 226 -4.17 -4.76 23.94
C GLY A 226 -4.31 -6.28 23.92
N ARG A 227 -3.70 -6.90 24.94
CA ARG A 227 -3.63 -8.37 25.09
C ARG A 227 -4.85 -8.87 25.84
N GLN A 228 -5.30 -10.06 25.45
CA GLN A 228 -6.34 -10.82 26.14
C GLN A 228 -5.90 -12.28 26.27
N LYS A 229 -6.21 -12.90 27.41
CA LYS A 229 -6.03 -14.34 27.56
C LYS A 229 -7.10 -15.09 26.76
N ILE A 230 -6.71 -16.22 26.22
CA ILE A 230 -7.62 -17.19 25.61
C ILE A 230 -7.87 -18.30 26.61
N ASP A 231 -9.16 -18.56 26.89
CA ASP A 231 -9.60 -19.66 27.79
C ASP A 231 -9.56 -20.99 27.03
#